data_e78a75fbefc5dd7f04bba27bff32e160
#
_entry.id   e78a75fbefc5dd7f04bba27bff32e160
#
_cell.length_a   1.000
_cell.length_b   1.000
_cell.length_c   1.000
_cell.angle_alpha   90.00
_cell.angle_beta   90.00
_cell.angle_gamma   90.00
#
_symmetry.space_group_name_H-M   'P 1'
#
loop_
_entity.id
_entity.type
_entity.pdbx_description
1 polymer ?
#
loop_
_entity_poly.entity_id
_entity_poly.type
_entity_poly.pdbx_seq_one_letter_code
_entity_poly.pdbx_strand_id
1 'polypeptide(L)' 'MPPKGKHIFGMVKVGDKGQIVIPVKARKIFDINPGDNLILLGDEGQGIAIIKEKGLLELLRHNQNR' A
#
# COMPACT_ATOMS: atom_id res chain seq x y z
N MET A 1 -1.56 -4.74 -20.11
CA MET A 1 -2.61 -4.34 -19.14
C MET A 1 -2.52 -5.18 -17.89
N PRO A 2 -2.63 -4.55 -16.73
CA PRO A 2 -2.60 -5.35 -15.51
C PRO A 2 -3.89 -6.16 -15.37
N PRO A 3 -3.83 -7.28 -14.63
CA PRO A 3 -5.03 -8.06 -14.37
C PRO A 3 -6.08 -7.26 -13.63
N LYS A 4 -7.33 -7.73 -13.69
CA LYS A 4 -8.42 -7.07 -13.01
C LYS A 4 -8.12 -6.95 -11.52
N GLY A 5 -8.37 -5.77 -10.97
CA GLY A 5 -8.09 -5.49 -9.56
C GLY A 5 -6.65 -5.12 -9.26
N LYS A 6 -5.78 -5.18 -10.26
CA LYS A 6 -4.38 -4.79 -10.10
C LYS A 6 -4.16 -3.47 -10.81
N HIS A 7 -3.25 -2.66 -10.27
CA HIS A 7 -3.01 -1.33 -10.79
C HIS A 7 -1.51 -1.05 -10.86
N ILE A 8 -1.13 -0.29 -11.87
CA ILE A 8 0.22 0.22 -11.99
C ILE A 8 0.14 1.73 -11.88
N PHE A 9 0.79 2.30 -10.88
CA PHE A 9 0.69 3.74 -10.61
C PHE A 9 1.89 4.53 -11.13
N GLY A 10 2.81 3.86 -11.80
CA GLY A 10 3.99 4.52 -12.32
C GLY A 10 5.16 4.46 -11.36
N MET A 11 6.06 5.41 -11.53
CA MET A 11 7.27 5.47 -10.70
C MET A 11 7.23 6.71 -9.83
N VAL A 12 7.82 6.59 -8.65
CA VAL A 12 7.97 7.73 -7.76
C VAL A 12 9.44 7.87 -7.41
N LYS A 13 9.84 9.08 -7.08
CA LYS A 13 11.22 9.34 -6.71
C LYS A 13 11.32 9.46 -5.19
N VAL A 14 12.34 8.83 -4.64
CA VAL A 14 12.58 8.90 -3.20
C VAL A 14 13.27 10.22 -2.89
N GLY A 15 12.75 10.98 -1.93
CA GLY A 15 13.33 12.23 -1.51
C GLY A 15 14.53 12.05 -0.61
N ASP A 16 15.15 13.16 -0.27
CA ASP A 16 16.39 13.14 0.52
C ASP A 16 16.24 12.47 1.88
N LYS A 17 15.06 12.51 2.42
CA LYS A 17 14.80 11.94 3.75
C LYS A 17 14.11 10.59 3.64
N GLY A 18 14.15 9.98 2.47
CA GLY A 18 13.56 8.67 2.31
C GLY A 18 12.06 8.67 2.09
N GLN A 19 11.46 9.83 1.84
CA GLN A 19 10.02 9.89 1.65
C GLN A 19 9.64 9.82 0.18
N ILE A 20 8.43 9.34 -0.07
CA ILE A 20 7.85 9.36 -1.41
C ILE A 20 6.47 10.01 -1.32
N VAL A 21 5.99 10.51 -2.45
CA VAL A 21 4.62 11.00 -2.55
C VAL A 21 3.79 9.86 -3.13
N ILE A 22 2.77 9.45 -2.40
CA ILE A 22 1.87 8.43 -2.90
C ILE A 22 1.04 9.03 -4.02
N PRO A 23 1.04 8.42 -5.21
CA PRO A 23 0.30 8.98 -6.35
C PRO A 23 -1.17 9.21 -6.02
N VAL A 24 -1.72 10.28 -6.57
CA VAL A 24 -3.12 10.64 -6.33
C VAL A 24 -4.06 9.50 -6.67
N LYS A 25 -3.80 8.83 -7.78
CA LYS A 25 -4.67 7.73 -8.21
C LYS A 25 -4.67 6.60 -7.17
N ALA A 26 -3.50 6.30 -6.61
CA ALA A 26 -3.43 5.27 -5.57
C ALA A 26 -4.18 5.71 -4.32
N ARG A 27 -4.05 6.99 -3.95
CA ARG A 27 -4.75 7.49 -2.78
C ARG A 27 -6.27 7.39 -2.94
N LYS A 28 -6.75 7.63 -4.14
CA LYS A 28 -8.20 7.57 -4.41
C LYS A 28 -8.70 6.14 -4.40
N ILE A 29 -7.98 5.25 -5.06
CA ILE A 29 -8.43 3.86 -5.16
C ILE A 29 -8.43 3.18 -3.80
N PHE A 30 -7.42 3.45 -2.98
CA PHE A 30 -7.29 2.80 -1.68
C PHE A 30 -7.76 3.68 -0.53
N ASP A 31 -8.36 4.83 -0.84
CA ASP A 31 -8.92 5.73 0.17
C ASP A 31 -7.89 6.10 1.24
N ILE A 32 -6.75 6.56 0.77
CA ILE A 32 -5.66 6.99 1.65
C ILE A 32 -5.77 8.49 1.84
N ASN A 33 -5.99 8.92 3.08
CA ASN A 33 -6.24 10.32 3.39
C ASN A 33 -5.25 10.84 4.40
N PRO A 34 -5.06 12.17 4.45
CA PRO A 34 -4.17 12.76 5.45
C PRO A 34 -4.57 12.31 6.86
N GLY A 35 -3.59 11.94 7.64
CA GLY A 35 -3.84 11.46 8.99
C GLY A 35 -4.02 9.97 9.10
N ASP A 36 -4.18 9.27 7.98
CA ASP A 36 -4.29 7.82 8.03
C ASP A 36 -2.97 7.19 8.43
N ASN A 37 -3.07 6.05 9.09
CA ASN A 37 -1.90 5.27 9.44
C ASN A 37 -1.72 4.16 8.42
N LEU A 38 -0.51 4.03 7.93
CA LEU A 38 -0.16 2.99 6.97
C LEU A 38 0.85 2.05 7.62
N ILE A 39 0.71 0.80 7.30
CA ILE A 39 1.60 -0.23 7.80
C ILE A 39 2.47 -0.67 6.64
N LEU A 40 3.78 -0.64 6.85
CA LEU A 40 4.73 -1.05 5.84
C LEU A 40 5.26 -2.43 6.18
N LEU A 41 5.12 -3.34 5.25
CA LEU A 41 5.63 -4.70 5.38
C LEU A 41 6.71 -4.91 4.35
N GLY A 42 7.77 -5.59 4.75
CA GLY A 42 8.89 -5.80 3.86
C GLY A 42 9.24 -7.26 3.72
N ASP A 43 9.62 -7.63 2.51
CA ASP A 43 10.14 -8.95 2.20
C ASP A 43 11.38 -8.71 1.35
N GLU A 44 12.54 -9.15 1.84
CA GLU A 44 13.80 -8.86 1.14
C GLU A 44 13.81 -9.39 -0.28
N GLY A 45 13.07 -10.46 -0.55
CA GLY A 45 12.99 -11.01 -1.89
C GLY A 45 11.98 -10.35 -2.79
N GLN A 46 11.00 -9.65 -2.25
CA GLN A 46 9.91 -9.10 -3.05
C GLN A 46 9.79 -7.59 -2.98
N GLY A 47 10.09 -7.00 -1.84
CA GLY A 47 9.99 -5.55 -1.70
C GLY A 47 9.09 -5.14 -0.55
N ILE A 48 8.58 -3.92 -0.64
CA ILE A 48 7.80 -3.32 0.43
C ILE A 48 6.34 -3.20 0.01
N ALA A 49 5.44 -3.59 0.90
CA ALA A 49 4.01 -3.38 0.71
C ALA A 49 3.54 -2.32 1.69
N ILE A 50 2.60 -1.50 1.24
CA ILE A 50 1.99 -0.46 2.07
C ILE A 50 0.52 -0.79 2.21
N ILE A 51 0.05 -0.93 3.44
CA ILE A 51 -1.31 -1.37 3.71
C ILE A 51 -1.95 -0.42 4.71
N LYS A 52 -3.21 -0.06 4.49
CA LYS A 52 -3.94 0.71 5.48
C LYS A 52 -4.14 -0.16 6.73
N GLU A 53 -4.14 0.48 7.87
CA GLU A 53 -4.32 -0.22 9.13
C GLU A 53 -5.57 -1.10 9.10
N LYS A 54 -6.65 -0.57 8.56
CA LYS A 54 -7.90 -1.31 8.43
C LYS A 54 -7.72 -2.56 7.57
N GLY A 55 -6.96 -2.45 6.50
CA GLY A 55 -6.72 -3.58 5.62
C GLY A 55 -5.95 -4.70 6.28
N LEU A 56 -5.03 -4.34 7.17
CA LEU A 56 -4.28 -5.36 7.89
C LEU A 56 -5.18 -6.16 8.83
N LEU A 57 -6.09 -5.47 9.50
CA LEU A 57 -7.02 -6.16 10.40
C LEU A 57 -7.88 -7.15 9.64
N GLU A 58 -8.34 -6.77 8.47
CA GLU A 58 -9.14 -7.66 7.65
C GLU A 58 -8.34 -8.85 7.15
N LEU A 59 -7.08 -8.60 6.81
CA LEU A 59 -6.21 -9.67 6.35
C LEU A 59 -5.96 -10.70 7.46
N LEU A 60 -5.71 -10.21 8.67
CA LEU A 60 -5.48 -11.10 9.79
C LEU A 60 -6.73 -11.90 10.15
N ARG A 61 -7.88 -11.25 10.11
CA ARG A 61 -9.13 -11.93 10.39
C ARG A 61 -9.39 -13.04 9.37
N HIS A 62 -9.09 -12.75 8.10
CA HIS A 62 -9.28 -13.72 7.05
C HIS A 62 -8.37 -14.94 7.24
N ASN A 63 -7.15 -14.70 7.68
CA ASN A 63 -6.20 -15.79 7.92
C ASN A 63 -6.56 -16.64 9.12
N GLN A 64 -7.20 -16.05 10.12
CA GLN A 64 -7.61 -16.79 11.31
C GLN A 64 -8.81 -17.65 11.08
N ASN A 65 -9.52 -17.39 10.03
CA ASN A 65 -10.79 -18.03 9.76
C ASN A 65 -10.59 -19.24 8.87
N ARG A 66 -10.01 -20.27 9.41
CA ARG A 66 -9.63 -21.44 8.63
C ARG A 66 -10.39 -22.67 8.97
#